data_4a33d19d37cc4fa20b7937e824349ff5
#
_entry.id   4a33d19d37cc4fa20b7937e824349ff5
#
_cell.length_a   1.000
_cell.length_b   1.000
_cell.length_c   1.000
_cell.angle_alpha   90.00
_cell.angle_beta   90.00
_cell.angle_gamma   90.00
#
_symmetry.space_group_name_H-M   'P 1'
#
loop_
_entity.id
_entity.type
_entity.pdbx_description
1 polymer ?
#
loop_
_entity_poly.entity_id
_entity_poly.type
_entity_poly.pdbx_seq_one_letter_code
_entity_poly.pdbx_strand_id
1 'polypeptide(L)'
;MSFMRQWLYTWNRPEPLRQATLLLMLSGAAGRGEDVVCVLRAHQRATRGEWSALVAQLATLVESGHSLGTALMLVEGLLPRTVIAAIVGAEASGAAAVVMRDEADRLIRRMTDHSPGRGMLPVILAATGGVLVGMLAFLSIHMAPKLMQVFVDFGAELPAVTTFLLDFGQWLSKSWNYLVLPGFCFAGWGSWYSWRNAQHQLIHGGPLFAGSSPRYWVPNLLRIFSNSVACGAPLMAGVNALIQQMPAGSAAKSMFELRGFLENGDSIPDALARSRLLRRRDSAVLQASAASGHLDWGLRQLADHLEHRRTQRARRLRTVVLYGLYGVISLIVFWFVVAFLLPLIMLTVTLSQEEIA
;
A
#
# COMPACT_ATOMS: atom_id res chain seq x y z
N MET A 1 -8.00 -26.40 -3.27
CA MET A 1 -8.10 -25.81 -4.63
C MET A 1 -8.35 -24.30 -4.65
N SER A 2 -8.89 -23.68 -3.61
CA SER A 2 -9.16 -22.22 -3.56
C SER A 2 -7.91 -21.34 -3.42
N PHE A 3 -6.89 -21.78 -2.65
CA PHE A 3 -5.69 -20.99 -2.38
C PHE A 3 -4.80 -20.79 -3.62
N MET A 4 -4.67 -21.79 -4.45
CA MET A 4 -3.88 -21.73 -5.70
C MET A 4 -4.55 -20.87 -6.77
N ARG A 5 -5.89 -20.89 -6.87
CA ARG A 5 -6.66 -19.95 -7.71
C ARG A 5 -6.53 -18.52 -7.19
N GLN A 6 -6.63 -18.28 -5.89
CA GLN A 6 -6.37 -16.97 -5.31
C GLN A 6 -4.94 -16.49 -5.58
N TRP A 7 -3.96 -17.38 -5.58
CA TRP A 7 -2.56 -17.06 -5.86
C TRP A 7 -2.32 -16.70 -7.34
N LEU A 8 -2.92 -17.42 -8.28
CA LEU A 8 -2.90 -17.11 -9.72
C LEU A 8 -3.67 -15.81 -10.05
N TYR A 9 -4.80 -15.56 -9.40
CA TYR A 9 -5.53 -14.29 -9.53
C TYR A 9 -4.74 -13.07 -9.07
N THR A 10 -3.75 -13.24 -8.18
CA THR A 10 -2.88 -12.15 -7.77
C THR A 10 -1.82 -11.81 -8.81
N TRP A 11 -1.57 -12.66 -9.79
CA TRP A 11 -0.48 -12.45 -10.74
C TRP A 11 -0.86 -11.61 -11.97
N ASN A 12 -2.11 -11.62 -12.36
CA ASN A 12 -2.53 -11.04 -13.64
C ASN A 12 -3.63 -9.97 -13.45
N ARG A 13 -3.45 -9.08 -12.48
CA ARG A 13 -4.47 -8.07 -12.19
C ARG A 13 -4.46 -6.93 -13.20
N PRO A 14 -5.67 -6.48 -13.62
CA PRO A 14 -5.80 -5.43 -14.59
C PRO A 14 -5.16 -4.13 -14.09
N GLU A 15 -4.44 -3.46 -14.98
CA GLU A 15 -3.87 -2.16 -14.72
C GLU A 15 -4.98 -1.17 -14.32
N PRO A 16 -4.75 -0.32 -13.32
CA PRO A 16 -5.75 0.63 -12.85
C PRO A 16 -6.20 1.61 -13.97
N LEU A 17 -5.37 1.81 -14.98
CA LEU A 17 -5.74 2.57 -16.18
C LEU A 17 -6.86 1.88 -16.97
N ARG A 18 -6.79 0.57 -17.14
CA ARG A 18 -7.84 -0.21 -17.83
C ARG A 18 -9.15 -0.16 -17.07
N GLN A 19 -9.08 -0.20 -15.74
CA GLN A 19 -10.27 -0.06 -14.88
C GLN A 19 -10.90 1.33 -14.99
N ALA A 20 -10.09 2.40 -14.96
CA ALA A 20 -10.55 3.75 -15.14
C ALA A 20 -11.17 3.98 -16.53
N THR A 21 -10.53 3.45 -17.59
CA THR A 21 -11.05 3.52 -18.95
C THR A 21 -12.39 2.81 -19.10
N LEU A 22 -12.53 1.61 -18.51
CA LEU A 22 -13.79 0.88 -18.49
C LEU A 22 -14.90 1.69 -17.80
N LEU A 23 -14.60 2.25 -16.62
CA LEU A 23 -15.58 3.08 -15.89
C LEU A 23 -15.98 4.34 -16.65
N LEU A 24 -15.04 5.00 -17.35
CA LEU A 24 -15.35 6.16 -18.19
C LEU A 24 -16.26 5.78 -19.37
N MET A 25 -15.98 4.66 -20.02
CA MET A 25 -16.82 4.16 -21.12
C MET A 25 -18.24 3.82 -20.63
N LEU A 26 -18.35 3.10 -19.51
CA LEU A 26 -19.63 2.75 -18.91
C LEU A 26 -20.41 3.98 -18.44
N SER A 27 -19.72 4.97 -17.84
CA SER A 27 -20.35 6.22 -17.43
C SER A 27 -20.88 7.02 -18.62
N GLY A 28 -20.12 7.02 -19.73
CA GLY A 28 -20.54 7.67 -20.98
C GLY A 28 -21.75 7.00 -21.60
N ALA A 29 -21.78 5.68 -21.66
CA ALA A 29 -22.91 4.91 -22.18
C ALA A 29 -24.17 5.09 -21.33
N ALA A 30 -24.04 4.91 -20.00
CA ALA A 30 -25.16 5.07 -19.07
C ALA A 30 -25.71 6.52 -19.05
N GLY A 31 -24.84 7.53 -19.18
CA GLY A 31 -25.25 8.94 -19.22
C GLY A 31 -25.95 9.35 -20.50
N ARG A 32 -25.70 8.67 -21.62
CA ARG A 32 -26.34 8.93 -22.92
C ARG A 32 -27.52 7.99 -23.22
N GLY A 33 -27.78 7.02 -22.35
CA GLY A 33 -28.78 6.00 -22.61
C GLY A 33 -28.41 5.03 -23.73
N GLU A 34 -27.11 4.90 -24.04
CA GLU A 34 -26.59 3.95 -25.01
C GLU A 34 -26.61 2.53 -24.44
N ASP A 35 -26.69 1.52 -25.32
CA ASP A 35 -26.65 0.14 -24.89
C ASP A 35 -25.26 -0.22 -24.30
N VAL A 36 -25.25 -0.42 -22.98
CA VAL A 36 -24.06 -0.80 -22.22
C VAL A 36 -23.41 -2.08 -22.76
N VAL A 37 -24.24 -3.01 -23.26
CA VAL A 37 -23.76 -4.28 -23.82
C VAL A 37 -22.94 -4.04 -25.09
N CYS A 38 -23.39 -3.14 -25.95
CA CYS A 38 -22.69 -2.78 -27.19
C CYS A 38 -21.30 -2.22 -26.85
N VAL A 39 -21.20 -1.32 -25.87
CA VAL A 39 -19.93 -0.74 -25.42
C VAL A 39 -18.98 -1.77 -24.81
N LEU A 40 -19.52 -2.69 -23.98
CA LEU A 40 -18.74 -3.78 -23.39
C LEU A 40 -18.20 -4.74 -24.47
N ARG A 41 -19.00 -5.10 -25.48
CA ARG A 41 -18.58 -5.95 -26.60
C ARG A 41 -17.53 -5.26 -27.47
N ALA A 42 -17.65 -3.96 -27.71
CA ALA A 42 -16.64 -3.18 -28.42
C ALA A 42 -15.31 -3.15 -27.64
N HIS A 43 -15.37 -2.92 -26.33
CA HIS A 43 -14.20 -2.93 -25.45
C HIS A 43 -13.54 -4.32 -25.36
N GLN A 44 -14.35 -5.39 -25.31
CA GLN A 44 -13.87 -6.77 -25.36
C GLN A 44 -13.04 -7.04 -26.65
N ARG A 45 -13.51 -6.59 -27.81
CA ARG A 45 -12.80 -6.78 -29.09
C ARG A 45 -11.49 -5.97 -29.17
N ALA A 46 -11.45 -4.82 -28.52
CA ALA A 46 -10.27 -3.95 -28.47
C ALA A 46 -9.19 -4.43 -27.51
N THR A 47 -9.53 -5.36 -26.57
CA THR A 47 -8.62 -5.81 -25.51
C THR A 47 -8.27 -7.30 -25.71
N ARG A 48 -7.15 -7.74 -25.13
CA ARG A 48 -6.66 -9.12 -25.21
C ARG A 48 -6.36 -9.69 -23.82
N GLY A 49 -6.32 -11.03 -23.71
CA GLY A 49 -5.95 -11.76 -22.51
C GLY A 49 -7.09 -11.86 -21.49
N GLU A 50 -6.73 -12.08 -20.23
CA GLU A 50 -7.71 -12.28 -19.13
C GLU A 50 -8.67 -11.11 -18.94
N TRP A 51 -8.20 -9.88 -19.19
CA TRP A 51 -9.06 -8.70 -19.12
C TRP A 51 -10.24 -8.79 -20.11
N SER A 52 -9.98 -9.21 -21.33
CA SER A 52 -11.01 -9.42 -22.35
C SER A 52 -12.04 -10.50 -21.92
N ALA A 53 -11.57 -11.58 -21.24
CA ALA A 53 -12.44 -12.61 -20.72
C ALA A 53 -13.34 -12.09 -19.58
N LEU A 54 -12.81 -11.28 -18.67
CA LEU A 54 -13.60 -10.68 -17.58
C LEU A 54 -14.64 -9.69 -18.12
N VAL A 55 -14.29 -8.88 -19.11
CA VAL A 55 -15.22 -7.96 -19.78
C VAL A 55 -16.29 -8.76 -20.54
N ALA A 56 -15.93 -9.88 -21.17
CA ALA A 56 -16.87 -10.78 -21.83
C ALA A 56 -17.89 -11.38 -20.85
N GLN A 57 -17.43 -11.83 -19.69
CA GLN A 57 -18.31 -12.33 -18.62
C GLN A 57 -19.28 -11.24 -18.15
N LEU A 58 -18.78 -10.02 -17.96
CA LEU A 58 -19.64 -8.90 -17.59
C LEU A 58 -20.71 -8.62 -18.65
N ALA A 59 -20.32 -8.60 -19.94
CA ALA A 59 -21.24 -8.39 -21.04
C ALA A 59 -22.34 -9.46 -21.07
N THR A 60 -21.97 -10.74 -20.90
CA THR A 60 -22.92 -11.85 -20.89
C THR A 60 -23.91 -11.77 -19.72
N LEU A 61 -23.45 -11.35 -18.53
CA LEU A 61 -24.34 -11.18 -17.37
C LEU A 61 -25.31 -10.02 -17.56
N VAL A 62 -24.88 -8.91 -18.18
CA VAL A 62 -25.78 -7.79 -18.50
C VAL A 62 -26.75 -8.18 -19.60
N GLU A 63 -26.33 -8.92 -20.64
CA GLU A 63 -27.19 -9.47 -21.67
C GLU A 63 -28.26 -10.42 -21.12
N SER A 64 -27.94 -11.17 -20.05
CA SER A 64 -28.91 -12.06 -19.38
C SER A 64 -29.91 -11.31 -18.47
N GLY A 65 -29.86 -9.98 -18.46
CA GLY A 65 -30.82 -9.13 -17.75
C GLY A 65 -30.45 -8.78 -16.32
N HIS A 66 -29.20 -9.09 -15.88
CA HIS A 66 -28.72 -8.63 -14.58
C HIS A 66 -28.46 -7.12 -14.63
N SER A 67 -28.73 -6.41 -13.51
CA SER A 67 -28.33 -5.03 -13.40
C SER A 67 -26.79 -4.91 -13.47
N LEU A 68 -26.27 -3.76 -13.92
CA LEU A 68 -24.85 -3.52 -14.06
C LEU A 68 -24.11 -3.74 -12.72
N GLY A 69 -24.67 -3.23 -11.62
CA GLY A 69 -24.10 -3.39 -10.29
C GLY A 69 -24.05 -4.87 -9.85
N THR A 70 -25.14 -5.61 -10.08
CA THR A 70 -25.18 -7.05 -9.77
C THR A 70 -24.20 -7.85 -10.63
N ALA A 71 -24.12 -7.55 -11.91
CA ALA A 71 -23.16 -8.18 -12.83
C ALA A 71 -21.71 -7.90 -12.40
N LEU A 72 -21.39 -6.68 -11.99
CA LEU A 72 -20.06 -6.32 -11.44
C LEU A 72 -19.73 -7.04 -10.14
N MET A 73 -20.72 -7.33 -9.29
CA MET A 73 -20.50 -8.14 -8.08
C MET A 73 -20.13 -9.59 -8.39
N LEU A 74 -20.71 -10.16 -9.45
CA LEU A 74 -20.51 -11.56 -9.85
C LEU A 74 -19.15 -11.76 -10.56
N VAL A 75 -18.63 -10.73 -11.24
CA VAL A 75 -17.32 -10.79 -11.91
C VAL A 75 -16.22 -10.38 -10.96
N GLU A 76 -15.61 -11.37 -10.28
CA GLU A 76 -14.51 -11.09 -9.37
C GLU A 76 -13.24 -10.59 -10.10
N GLY A 77 -12.61 -9.56 -9.57
CA GLY A 77 -11.30 -9.07 -10.04
C GLY A 77 -11.34 -7.99 -11.12
N LEU A 78 -12.49 -7.65 -11.68
CA LEU A 78 -12.62 -6.60 -12.69
C LEU A 78 -12.41 -5.21 -12.09
N LEU A 79 -13.10 -4.90 -10.99
CA LEU A 79 -13.05 -3.62 -10.29
C LEU A 79 -12.77 -3.81 -8.80
N PRO A 80 -12.25 -2.76 -8.11
CA PRO A 80 -12.12 -2.78 -6.66
C PRO A 80 -13.50 -2.91 -5.99
N ARG A 81 -13.58 -3.72 -4.92
CA ARG A 81 -14.82 -3.94 -4.17
C ARG A 81 -15.49 -2.65 -3.70
N THR A 82 -14.70 -1.64 -3.36
CA THR A 82 -15.20 -0.32 -2.94
C THR A 82 -15.88 0.45 -4.07
N VAL A 83 -15.38 0.33 -5.29
CA VAL A 83 -15.99 0.93 -6.50
C VAL A 83 -17.30 0.21 -6.85
N ILE A 84 -17.30 -1.12 -6.78
CA ILE A 84 -18.51 -1.93 -7.01
C ILE A 84 -19.61 -1.52 -6.01
N ALA A 85 -19.28 -1.43 -4.72
CA ALA A 85 -20.23 -1.02 -3.69
C ALA A 85 -20.81 0.40 -3.94
N ALA A 86 -19.98 1.33 -4.41
CA ALA A 86 -20.42 2.67 -4.76
C ALA A 86 -21.38 2.67 -5.97
N ILE A 87 -21.09 1.87 -7.00
CA ILE A 87 -21.93 1.76 -8.20
C ILE A 87 -23.27 1.13 -7.85
N VAL A 88 -23.29 0.02 -7.08
CA VAL A 88 -24.51 -0.66 -6.64
C VAL A 88 -25.38 0.27 -5.81
N GLY A 89 -24.76 1.02 -4.89
CA GLY A 89 -25.50 2.03 -4.09
C GLY A 89 -26.10 3.14 -4.94
N ALA A 90 -25.44 3.53 -6.03
CA ALA A 90 -25.90 4.59 -6.91
C ALA A 90 -26.91 4.12 -7.99
N GLU A 91 -26.90 2.82 -8.30
CA GLU A 91 -27.80 2.27 -9.32
C GLU A 91 -29.27 2.43 -8.95
N ALA A 92 -29.58 2.23 -7.67
CA ALA A 92 -30.95 2.39 -7.13
C ALA A 92 -31.51 3.82 -7.30
N SER A 93 -30.65 4.82 -7.51
CA SER A 93 -31.03 6.23 -7.70
C SER A 93 -30.86 6.73 -9.13
N GLY A 94 -30.45 5.87 -10.06
CA GLY A 94 -30.11 6.29 -11.42
C GLY A 94 -28.83 7.12 -11.54
N ALA A 95 -28.06 7.27 -10.44
CA ALA A 95 -26.85 8.08 -10.39
C ALA A 95 -25.57 7.30 -10.75
N ALA A 96 -25.70 6.06 -11.20
CA ALA A 96 -24.57 5.17 -11.48
C ALA A 96 -23.55 5.80 -12.46
N ALA A 97 -24.01 6.52 -13.49
CA ALA A 97 -23.15 7.19 -14.45
C ALA A 97 -22.24 8.24 -13.80
N VAL A 98 -22.77 9.06 -12.92
CA VAL A 98 -22.02 10.10 -12.21
C VAL A 98 -21.00 9.49 -11.27
N VAL A 99 -21.39 8.45 -10.52
CA VAL A 99 -20.53 7.75 -9.58
C VAL A 99 -19.40 6.99 -10.30
N MET A 100 -19.69 6.34 -11.42
CA MET A 100 -18.66 5.68 -12.24
C MET A 100 -17.63 6.66 -12.76
N ARG A 101 -18.06 7.86 -13.18
CA ARG A 101 -17.14 8.91 -13.63
C ARG A 101 -16.28 9.45 -12.49
N ASP A 102 -16.86 9.74 -11.33
CA ASP A 102 -16.12 10.22 -10.15
C ASP A 102 -15.08 9.17 -9.67
N GLU A 103 -15.45 7.90 -9.65
CA GLU A 103 -14.51 6.82 -9.29
C GLU A 103 -13.42 6.61 -10.34
N ALA A 104 -13.71 6.77 -11.63
CA ALA A 104 -12.71 6.72 -12.69
C ALA A 104 -11.69 7.86 -12.56
N ASP A 105 -12.17 9.11 -12.40
CA ASP A 105 -11.31 10.28 -12.18
C ASP A 105 -10.44 10.13 -10.93
N ARG A 106 -10.97 9.48 -9.92
CA ARG A 106 -10.28 9.18 -8.68
C ARG A 106 -9.18 8.13 -8.86
N LEU A 107 -9.45 7.08 -9.63
CA LEU A 107 -8.43 6.10 -9.98
C LEU A 107 -7.28 6.77 -10.75
N ILE A 108 -7.59 7.64 -11.71
CA ILE A 108 -6.60 8.40 -12.48
C ILE A 108 -5.78 9.33 -11.57
N ARG A 109 -6.42 10.11 -10.68
CA ARG A 109 -5.72 10.97 -9.71
C ARG A 109 -4.81 10.18 -8.79
N ARG A 110 -5.25 9.02 -8.32
CA ARG A 110 -4.40 8.14 -7.52
C ARG A 110 -3.16 7.67 -8.26
N MET A 111 -3.23 7.47 -9.56
CA MET A 111 -2.07 7.11 -10.38
C MET A 111 -1.09 8.27 -10.53
N THR A 112 -1.59 9.48 -10.79
CA THR A 112 -0.76 10.69 -10.93
C THR A 112 -0.11 11.10 -9.59
N ASP A 113 -0.82 10.96 -8.48
CA ASP A 113 -0.28 11.21 -7.13
C ASP A 113 0.74 10.18 -6.66
N HIS A 114 0.83 9.04 -7.35
CA HIS A 114 1.81 8.01 -7.05
C HIS A 114 3.13 8.33 -7.74
N SER A 115 3.98 9.14 -7.06
CA SER A 115 5.35 9.38 -7.51
C SER A 115 6.05 8.04 -7.81
N PRO A 116 6.76 7.94 -8.97
CA PRO A 116 7.41 6.70 -9.43
C PRO A 116 8.42 6.12 -8.42
N GLY A 117 8.85 6.89 -7.42
CA GLY A 117 9.79 6.47 -6.39
C GLY A 117 9.27 5.46 -5.35
N ARG A 118 7.98 5.09 -5.34
CA ARG A 118 7.46 4.13 -4.34
C ARG A 118 7.95 2.71 -4.53
N GLY A 119 8.09 2.26 -5.77
CA GLY A 119 8.60 0.91 -6.09
C GLY A 119 10.11 0.79 -6.02
N MET A 120 10.85 1.88 -6.26
CA MET A 120 12.31 1.86 -6.28
C MET A 120 12.97 1.82 -4.90
N LEU A 121 12.28 2.22 -3.85
CA LEU A 121 12.86 2.39 -2.53
C LEU A 121 13.41 1.10 -1.91
N PRO A 122 12.68 -0.04 -1.89
CA PRO A 122 13.25 -1.29 -1.42
C PRO A 122 14.39 -1.80 -2.31
N VAL A 123 14.37 -1.50 -3.61
CA VAL A 123 15.46 -1.83 -4.53
C VAL A 123 16.71 -1.02 -4.20
N ILE A 124 16.57 0.28 -3.96
CA ILE A 124 17.68 1.14 -3.55
C ILE A 124 18.26 0.67 -2.21
N LEU A 125 17.41 0.32 -1.24
CA LEU A 125 17.84 -0.20 0.05
C LEU A 125 18.55 -1.55 -0.07
N ALA A 126 18.06 -2.46 -0.88
CA ALA A 126 18.70 -3.74 -1.13
C ALA A 126 20.06 -3.55 -1.83
N ALA A 127 20.12 -2.65 -2.82
CA ALA A 127 21.36 -2.35 -3.53
C ALA A 127 22.42 -1.70 -2.62
N THR A 128 22.04 -0.66 -1.87
CA THR A 128 22.95 0.02 -0.93
C THR A 128 23.39 -0.89 0.21
N GLY A 129 22.48 -1.69 0.77
CA GLY A 129 22.81 -2.71 1.78
C GLY A 129 23.74 -3.78 1.24
N GLY A 130 23.52 -4.25 0.01
CA GLY A 130 24.36 -5.24 -0.64
C GLY A 130 25.78 -4.74 -0.91
N VAL A 131 25.93 -3.52 -1.40
CA VAL A 131 27.25 -2.88 -1.61
C VAL A 131 27.99 -2.73 -0.28
N LEU A 132 27.29 -2.30 0.78
CA LEU A 132 27.88 -2.15 2.10
C LEU A 132 28.38 -3.48 2.67
N VAL A 133 27.54 -4.52 2.63
CA VAL A 133 27.91 -5.86 3.10
C VAL A 133 29.07 -6.42 2.28
N GLY A 134 29.08 -6.23 0.96
CA GLY A 134 30.18 -6.64 0.08
C GLY A 134 31.49 -5.92 0.42
N MET A 135 31.44 -4.62 0.69
CA MET A 135 32.60 -3.82 1.10
C MET A 135 33.16 -4.26 2.46
N LEU A 136 32.27 -4.47 3.45
CA LEU A 136 32.66 -4.97 4.77
C LEU A 136 33.29 -6.36 4.71
N ALA A 137 32.73 -7.24 3.91
CA ALA A 137 33.26 -8.59 3.69
C ALA A 137 34.63 -8.55 2.99
N PHE A 138 34.79 -7.73 1.96
CA PHE A 138 36.08 -7.57 1.27
C PHE A 138 37.16 -7.07 2.24
N LEU A 139 36.88 -6.06 3.04
CA LEU A 139 37.80 -5.55 4.06
C LEU A 139 38.14 -6.62 5.11
N SER A 140 37.13 -7.37 5.60
CA SER A 140 37.37 -8.43 6.59
C SER A 140 38.16 -9.60 6.05
N ILE A 141 37.97 -9.99 4.80
CA ILE A 141 38.65 -11.18 4.20
C ILE A 141 40.05 -10.83 3.71
N HIS A 142 40.24 -9.63 3.13
CA HIS A 142 41.52 -9.29 2.47
C HIS A 142 42.44 -8.39 3.32
N MET A 143 41.87 -7.45 4.04
CA MET A 143 42.65 -6.48 4.84
C MET A 143 42.93 -6.97 6.25
N ALA A 144 41.99 -7.65 6.90
CA ALA A 144 42.14 -8.11 8.27
C ALA A 144 43.33 -9.06 8.49
N PRO A 145 43.55 -10.11 7.64
CA PRO A 145 44.71 -10.99 7.82
C PRO A 145 46.06 -10.29 7.59
N LYS A 146 46.11 -9.31 6.69
CA LYS A 146 47.33 -8.53 6.45
C LYS A 146 47.70 -7.63 7.63
N LEU A 147 46.68 -6.98 8.23
CA LEU A 147 46.87 -6.21 9.45
C LEU A 147 47.39 -7.10 10.59
N MET A 148 46.81 -8.28 10.76
CA MET A 148 47.21 -9.21 11.81
C MET A 148 48.69 -9.65 11.63
N GLN A 149 49.14 -9.91 10.40
CA GLN A 149 50.53 -10.23 10.12
C GLN A 149 51.47 -9.09 10.48
N VAL A 150 51.13 -7.86 10.11
CA VAL A 150 51.94 -6.68 10.45
C VAL A 150 52.08 -6.51 11.98
N PHE A 151 51.02 -6.68 12.74
CA PHE A 151 51.05 -6.55 14.21
C PHE A 151 51.86 -7.65 14.87
N VAL A 152 51.78 -8.88 14.36
CA VAL A 152 52.63 -10.02 14.83
C VAL A 152 54.10 -9.77 14.55
N ASP A 153 54.43 -9.22 13.36
CA ASP A 153 55.82 -8.91 12.98
C ASP A 153 56.40 -7.80 13.85
N PHE A 154 55.59 -6.85 14.31
CA PHE A 154 56.02 -5.77 15.23
C PHE A 154 55.91 -6.14 16.73
N GLY A 155 55.41 -7.33 17.07
CA GLY A 155 55.26 -7.77 18.48
C GLY A 155 54.28 -6.96 19.31
N ALA A 156 53.38 -6.18 18.67
CA ALA A 156 52.42 -5.29 19.34
C ALA A 156 51.10 -6.00 19.58
N GLU A 157 50.48 -5.78 20.76
CA GLU A 157 49.15 -6.33 21.07
C GLU A 157 48.06 -5.57 20.32
N LEU A 158 47.13 -6.31 19.71
CA LEU A 158 45.98 -5.73 19.03
C LEU A 158 44.96 -5.15 20.02
N PRO A 159 44.42 -3.95 19.76
CA PRO A 159 43.34 -3.39 20.55
C PRO A 159 42.10 -4.31 20.58
N ALA A 160 41.40 -4.39 21.75
CA ALA A 160 40.25 -5.26 21.94
C ALA A 160 39.12 -5.00 20.92
N VAL A 161 38.98 -3.77 20.43
CA VAL A 161 38.00 -3.41 19.39
C VAL A 161 38.31 -4.07 18.06
N THR A 162 39.60 -4.16 17.72
CA THR A 162 40.08 -4.77 16.46
C THR A 162 39.95 -6.29 16.52
N THR A 163 40.31 -6.93 17.67
CA THR A 163 40.11 -8.37 17.84
C THR A 163 38.66 -8.80 17.76
N PHE A 164 37.74 -8.03 18.38
CA PHE A 164 36.31 -8.27 18.23
C PHE A 164 35.85 -8.18 16.76
N LEU A 165 36.34 -7.20 16.01
CA LEU A 165 35.98 -7.01 14.61
C LEU A 165 36.55 -8.14 13.72
N LEU A 166 37.77 -8.63 14.01
CA LEU A 166 38.39 -9.75 13.33
C LEU A 166 37.63 -11.05 13.58
N ASP A 167 37.27 -11.31 14.83
CA ASP A 167 36.47 -12.48 15.20
C ASP A 167 35.11 -12.46 14.56
N PHE A 168 34.47 -11.30 14.54
CA PHE A 168 33.20 -11.09 13.84
C PHE A 168 33.36 -11.31 12.32
N GLY A 169 34.44 -10.79 11.73
CA GLY A 169 34.77 -10.98 10.31
C GLY A 169 35.00 -12.44 9.95
N GLN A 170 35.73 -13.19 10.78
CA GLN A 170 35.93 -14.63 10.62
C GLN A 170 34.63 -15.42 10.79
N TRP A 171 33.81 -15.09 11.77
CA TRP A 171 32.49 -15.66 11.93
C TRP A 171 31.61 -15.39 10.70
N LEU A 172 31.62 -14.16 10.19
CA LEU A 172 30.88 -13.77 8.99
C LEU A 172 31.38 -14.51 7.74
N SER A 173 32.69 -14.65 7.55
CA SER A 173 33.27 -15.38 6.41
C SER A 173 32.93 -16.88 6.43
N LYS A 174 32.92 -17.48 7.63
CA LYS A 174 32.55 -18.88 7.84
C LYS A 174 31.04 -19.11 7.66
N SER A 175 30.22 -18.10 7.99
CA SER A 175 28.75 -18.12 7.89
C SER A 175 28.25 -17.49 6.58
N TRP A 176 29.13 -17.06 5.66
CA TRP A 176 28.81 -16.34 4.43
C TRP A 176 27.76 -17.05 3.58
N ASN A 177 27.93 -18.36 3.36
CA ASN A 177 26.99 -19.15 2.56
C ASN A 177 25.62 -19.31 3.23
N TYR A 178 25.56 -19.28 4.57
CA TYR A 178 24.32 -19.51 5.33
C TYR A 178 23.55 -18.22 5.64
N LEU A 179 24.22 -17.06 5.65
CA LEU A 179 23.61 -15.78 6.03
C LEU A 179 23.39 -14.83 4.85
N VAL A 180 24.38 -14.73 3.96
CA VAL A 180 24.34 -13.75 2.88
C VAL A 180 23.43 -14.20 1.73
N LEU A 181 23.52 -15.46 1.35
CA LEU A 181 22.64 -16.01 0.29
C LEU A 181 21.15 -15.95 0.68
N PRO A 182 20.71 -16.44 1.86
CA PRO A 182 19.34 -16.26 2.31
C PRO A 182 18.98 -14.79 2.55
N GLY A 183 19.90 -13.97 3.06
CA GLY A 183 19.70 -12.54 3.26
C GLY A 183 19.43 -11.80 1.95
N PHE A 184 20.19 -12.08 0.90
CA PHE A 184 19.95 -11.55 -0.46
C PHE A 184 18.64 -12.06 -1.06
N CYS A 185 18.33 -13.36 -0.89
CA CYS A 185 17.05 -13.93 -1.32
C CYS A 185 15.87 -13.29 -0.57
N PHE A 186 16.02 -13.04 0.74
CA PHE A 186 14.99 -12.41 1.56
C PHE A 186 14.81 -10.91 1.22
N ALA A 187 15.91 -10.18 0.98
CA ALA A 187 15.91 -8.80 0.53
C ALA A 187 15.31 -8.66 -0.89
N GLY A 188 15.70 -9.55 -1.80
CA GLY A 188 15.14 -9.64 -3.16
C GLY A 188 13.66 -9.99 -3.14
N TRP A 189 13.27 -10.98 -2.34
CA TRP A 189 11.86 -11.35 -2.13
C TRP A 189 11.08 -10.23 -1.45
N GLY A 190 11.60 -9.64 -0.38
CA GLY A 190 10.97 -8.51 0.31
C GLY A 190 10.83 -7.29 -0.59
N SER A 191 11.83 -6.99 -1.42
CA SER A 191 11.79 -5.95 -2.43
C SER A 191 10.73 -6.25 -3.50
N TRP A 192 10.75 -7.44 -4.05
CA TRP A 192 9.77 -7.90 -5.03
C TRP A 192 8.36 -7.97 -4.45
N TYR A 193 8.20 -8.46 -3.22
CA TYR A 193 6.94 -8.49 -2.49
C TYR A 193 6.41 -7.09 -2.17
N SER A 194 7.29 -6.15 -1.76
CA SER A 194 6.88 -4.79 -1.48
C SER A 194 6.57 -3.99 -2.73
N TRP A 195 7.29 -4.19 -3.83
CA TRP A 195 6.98 -3.63 -5.15
C TRP A 195 5.63 -4.15 -5.65
N ARG A 196 5.41 -5.44 -5.54
CA ARG A 196 4.15 -6.10 -5.88
C ARG A 196 2.99 -5.63 -4.98
N ASN A 197 3.23 -5.53 -3.67
CA ASN A 197 2.24 -5.07 -2.70
C ASN A 197 1.92 -3.58 -2.88
N ALA A 198 2.85 -2.76 -3.37
CA ALA A 198 2.61 -1.38 -3.74
C ALA A 198 1.62 -1.28 -4.92
N GLN A 199 1.71 -2.17 -5.90
CA GLN A 199 0.72 -2.27 -6.97
C GLN A 199 -0.64 -2.78 -6.44
N HIS A 200 -0.64 -3.75 -5.51
CA HIS A 200 -1.87 -4.25 -4.89
C HIS A 200 -2.60 -3.24 -4.00
N GLN A 201 -1.86 -2.34 -3.34
CA GLN A 201 -2.46 -1.29 -2.52
C GLN A 201 -3.26 -0.28 -3.34
N LEU A 202 -2.94 -0.10 -4.63
CA LEU A 202 -3.69 0.74 -5.55
C LEU A 202 -5.11 0.20 -5.80
N ILE A 203 -5.25 -1.12 -5.88
CA ILE A 203 -6.47 -1.78 -6.32
C ILE A 203 -7.35 -2.21 -5.14
N HIS A 204 -6.76 -2.69 -4.04
CA HIS A 204 -7.50 -3.25 -2.90
C HIS A 204 -7.35 -2.44 -1.61
N GLY A 205 -6.69 -1.31 -1.70
CA GLY A 205 -6.71 -0.27 -0.67
C GLY A 205 -6.01 -0.59 0.64
N GLY A 206 -5.02 -1.47 0.75
CA GLY A 206 -4.24 -1.53 1.97
C GLY A 206 -3.42 -2.78 2.22
N PRO A 207 -2.45 -2.72 3.14
CA PRO A 207 -1.68 -3.87 3.55
C PRO A 207 -2.59 -4.95 4.18
N LEU A 208 -2.14 -6.19 4.15
CA LEU A 208 -2.88 -7.38 4.62
C LEU A 208 -3.59 -7.24 5.98
N PHE A 209 -3.13 -6.32 6.84
CA PHE A 209 -3.72 -6.04 8.15
C PHE A 209 -4.62 -4.78 8.20
N ALA A 210 -4.65 -3.95 7.17
CA ALA A 210 -5.45 -2.72 7.18
C ALA A 210 -6.92 -2.97 6.82
N GLY A 211 -7.24 -4.05 6.13
CA GLY A 211 -8.61 -4.41 5.75
C GLY A 211 -9.53 -4.71 6.94
N SER A 212 -8.97 -5.14 8.08
CA SER A 212 -9.74 -5.40 9.30
C SER A 212 -10.02 -4.14 10.14
N SER A 213 -9.37 -3.00 9.85
CA SER A 213 -9.62 -1.76 10.59
C SER A 213 -10.83 -1.01 10.02
N PRO A 214 -11.85 -0.68 10.84
CA PRO A 214 -13.04 0.05 10.38
C PRO A 214 -12.69 1.39 9.74
N ARG A 215 -11.66 2.06 10.23
CA ARG A 215 -11.19 3.36 9.69
C ARG A 215 -10.69 3.30 8.26
N TYR A 216 -10.44 2.10 7.74
CA TYR A 216 -10.03 1.93 6.34
C TYR A 216 -11.18 2.21 5.38
N TRP A 217 -12.37 1.79 5.73
CA TRP A 217 -13.55 1.86 4.89
C TRP A 217 -14.31 3.19 4.99
N VAL A 218 -14.04 3.97 6.06
CA VAL A 218 -14.74 5.23 6.33
C VAL A 218 -14.71 6.23 5.16
N PRO A 219 -13.58 6.52 4.48
CA PRO A 219 -13.60 7.46 3.36
C PRO A 219 -14.52 7.02 2.21
N ASN A 220 -14.54 5.70 1.92
CA ASN A 220 -15.42 5.16 0.87
C ASN A 220 -16.89 5.23 1.29
N LEU A 221 -17.18 4.91 2.55
CA LEU A 221 -18.52 5.04 3.12
C LEU A 221 -19.05 6.49 3.05
N LEU A 222 -18.21 7.46 3.45
CA LEU A 222 -18.57 8.88 3.41
C LEU A 222 -18.88 9.35 1.98
N ARG A 223 -18.18 8.82 0.98
CA ARG A 223 -18.45 9.12 -0.44
C ARG A 223 -19.75 8.49 -0.93
N ILE A 224 -20.01 7.23 -0.54
CA ILE A 224 -21.30 6.60 -0.83
C ILE A 224 -22.42 7.46 -0.25
N PHE A 225 -22.29 7.92 0.98
CA PHE A 225 -23.27 8.81 1.60
C PHE A 225 -23.38 10.16 0.89
N SER A 226 -22.23 10.79 0.55
CA SER A 226 -22.23 12.04 -0.22
C SER A 226 -22.98 11.88 -1.54
N ASN A 227 -22.68 10.82 -2.30
CA ASN A 227 -23.35 10.56 -3.56
C ASN A 227 -24.84 10.24 -3.37
N SER A 228 -25.20 9.45 -2.35
CA SER A 228 -26.60 9.15 -2.04
C SER A 228 -27.40 10.40 -1.65
N VAL A 229 -26.81 11.28 -0.83
CA VAL A 229 -27.44 12.56 -0.44
C VAL A 229 -27.58 13.49 -1.64
N ALA A 230 -26.52 13.64 -2.46
CA ALA A 230 -26.53 14.49 -3.65
C ALA A 230 -27.55 14.05 -4.70
N CYS A 231 -27.78 12.73 -4.84
CA CYS A 231 -28.70 12.16 -5.84
C CYS A 231 -30.09 11.80 -5.28
N GLY A 232 -30.36 12.04 -3.99
CA GLY A 232 -31.61 11.61 -3.35
C GLY A 232 -31.78 10.08 -3.25
N ALA A 233 -30.67 9.33 -3.28
CA ALA A 233 -30.66 7.86 -3.27
C ALA A 233 -30.93 7.28 -1.88
N PRO A 234 -31.50 6.07 -1.78
CA PRO A 234 -31.65 5.38 -0.52
C PRO A 234 -30.28 5.01 0.06
N LEU A 235 -29.91 5.61 1.20
CA LEU A 235 -28.65 5.41 1.90
C LEU A 235 -28.38 3.93 2.21
N MET A 236 -29.43 3.19 2.52
CA MET A 236 -29.33 1.79 2.94
C MET A 236 -28.83 0.86 1.83
N ALA A 237 -29.13 1.16 0.57
CA ALA A 237 -28.64 0.37 -0.56
C ALA A 237 -27.09 0.37 -0.63
N GLY A 238 -26.48 1.55 -0.49
CA GLY A 238 -25.03 1.70 -0.47
C GLY A 238 -24.36 1.05 0.74
N VAL A 239 -24.96 1.17 1.94
CA VAL A 239 -24.46 0.53 3.16
C VAL A 239 -24.49 -0.99 3.04
N ASN A 240 -25.60 -1.56 2.57
CA ASN A 240 -25.75 -3.00 2.38
C ASN A 240 -24.76 -3.54 1.34
N ALA A 241 -24.60 -2.85 0.22
CA ALA A 241 -23.61 -3.23 -0.81
C ALA A 241 -22.18 -3.21 -0.24
N LEU A 242 -21.86 -2.21 0.60
CA LEU A 242 -20.54 -2.12 1.24
C LEU A 242 -20.32 -3.25 2.26
N ILE A 243 -21.32 -3.59 3.07
CA ILE A 243 -21.25 -4.69 4.05
C ILE A 243 -20.99 -6.02 3.35
N GLN A 244 -21.67 -6.30 2.24
CA GLN A 244 -21.48 -7.53 1.46
C GLN A 244 -20.05 -7.67 0.88
N GLN A 245 -19.37 -6.55 0.61
CA GLN A 245 -18.02 -6.52 0.06
C GLN A 245 -16.93 -6.53 1.15
N MET A 246 -17.30 -6.38 2.42
CA MET A 246 -16.34 -6.34 3.52
C MET A 246 -15.92 -7.73 3.98
N PRO A 247 -14.62 -7.92 4.32
CA PRO A 247 -14.19 -9.11 5.01
C PRO A 247 -14.78 -9.16 6.42
N ALA A 248 -15.10 -10.36 6.90
CA ALA A 248 -15.55 -10.57 8.26
C ALA A 248 -14.50 -10.05 9.27
N GLY A 249 -14.93 -9.20 10.21
CA GLY A 249 -14.02 -8.60 11.20
C GLY A 249 -14.64 -7.42 11.94
N SER A 250 -13.80 -6.69 12.68
CA SER A 250 -14.23 -5.52 13.46
C SER A 250 -14.85 -4.41 12.60
N ALA A 251 -14.41 -4.29 11.34
CA ALA A 251 -14.97 -3.34 10.40
C ALA A 251 -16.42 -3.66 10.04
N ALA A 252 -16.72 -4.93 9.76
CA ALA A 252 -18.08 -5.38 9.48
C ALA A 252 -18.99 -5.13 10.68
N LYS A 253 -18.54 -5.42 11.91
CA LYS A 253 -19.32 -5.16 13.14
C LYS A 253 -19.70 -3.69 13.27
N SER A 254 -18.74 -2.76 13.12
CA SER A 254 -19.02 -1.31 13.16
C SER A 254 -19.98 -0.85 12.06
N MET A 255 -19.95 -1.51 10.89
CA MET A 255 -20.89 -1.19 9.79
C MET A 255 -22.29 -1.74 10.06
N PHE A 256 -22.42 -2.91 10.69
CA PHE A 256 -23.73 -3.42 11.15
C PHE A 256 -24.34 -2.51 12.24
N GLU A 257 -23.50 -2.04 13.19
CA GLU A 257 -23.95 -1.07 14.21
C GLU A 257 -24.42 0.24 13.53
N LEU A 258 -23.66 0.76 12.57
CA LEU A 258 -24.05 1.95 11.80
C LEU A 258 -25.39 1.74 11.08
N ARG A 259 -25.55 0.58 10.43
CA ARG A 259 -26.82 0.23 9.78
C ARG A 259 -27.98 0.28 10.75
N GLY A 260 -27.83 -0.31 11.93
CA GLY A 260 -28.89 -0.30 12.96
C GLY A 260 -29.26 1.12 13.41
N PHE A 261 -28.29 2.02 13.57
CA PHE A 261 -28.56 3.42 13.92
C PHE A 261 -29.32 4.16 12.80
N LEU A 262 -28.94 3.93 11.55
CA LEU A 262 -29.65 4.52 10.40
C LEU A 262 -31.07 3.97 10.22
N GLU A 263 -31.30 2.67 10.47
CA GLU A 263 -32.62 2.05 10.46
C GLU A 263 -33.53 2.62 11.55
N ASN A 264 -32.97 3.02 12.70
CA ASN A 264 -33.68 3.69 13.78
C ASN A 264 -33.97 5.18 13.50
N GLY A 265 -33.55 5.70 12.35
CA GLY A 265 -33.80 7.09 11.96
C GLY A 265 -32.81 8.11 12.51
N ASP A 266 -31.66 7.67 13.06
CA ASP A 266 -30.62 8.59 13.51
C ASP A 266 -30.06 9.39 12.31
N SER A 267 -29.68 10.65 12.56
CA SER A 267 -29.02 11.47 11.54
C SER A 267 -27.66 10.85 11.12
N ILE A 268 -27.25 11.05 9.85
CA ILE A 268 -25.98 10.50 9.33
C ILE A 268 -24.79 10.88 10.21
N PRO A 269 -24.60 12.16 10.64
CA PRO A 269 -23.51 12.53 11.53
C PRO A 269 -23.56 11.84 12.89
N ASP A 270 -24.75 11.66 13.46
CA ASP A 270 -24.91 11.03 14.78
C ASP A 270 -24.71 9.52 14.72
N ALA A 271 -25.23 8.85 13.70
CA ALA A 271 -25.01 7.43 13.45
C ALA A 271 -23.52 7.11 13.27
N LEU A 272 -22.79 7.94 12.51
CA LEU A 272 -21.33 7.81 12.31
C LEU A 272 -20.53 8.08 13.59
N ALA A 273 -20.99 8.98 14.45
CA ALA A 273 -20.35 9.25 15.73
C ALA A 273 -20.56 8.11 16.73
N ARG A 274 -21.79 7.58 16.85
CA ARG A 274 -22.17 6.48 17.77
C ARG A 274 -21.49 5.17 17.38
N SER A 275 -21.38 4.86 16.10
CA SER A 275 -20.67 3.68 15.58
C SER A 275 -19.14 3.74 15.75
N ARG A 276 -18.58 4.82 16.31
CA ARG A 276 -17.15 5.08 16.52
C ARG A 276 -16.30 5.03 15.23
N LEU A 277 -16.93 5.14 14.09
CA LEU A 277 -16.25 5.19 12.80
C LEU A 277 -15.53 6.53 12.61
N LEU A 278 -16.11 7.63 13.10
CA LEU A 278 -15.53 8.96 13.09
C LEU A 278 -15.03 9.39 14.47
N ARG A 279 -14.07 10.33 14.45
CA ARG A 279 -13.63 11.02 15.66
C ARG A 279 -14.63 12.14 15.99
N ARG A 280 -14.77 12.51 17.26
CA ARG A 280 -15.65 13.60 17.70
C ARG A 280 -15.43 14.91 16.93
N ARG A 281 -14.19 15.22 16.54
CA ARG A 281 -13.89 16.43 15.73
C ARG A 281 -14.48 16.34 14.33
N ASP A 282 -14.36 15.17 13.72
CA ASP A 282 -14.80 14.95 12.33
C ASP A 282 -16.33 14.88 12.29
N SER A 283 -17.01 14.35 13.34
CA SER A 283 -18.47 14.37 13.45
C SER A 283 -19.03 15.77 13.67
N ALA A 284 -18.36 16.62 14.43
CA ALA A 284 -18.76 18.01 14.62
C ALA A 284 -18.74 18.81 13.30
N VAL A 285 -17.77 18.56 12.43
CA VAL A 285 -17.73 19.17 11.09
C VAL A 285 -18.92 18.73 10.26
N LEU A 286 -19.30 17.45 10.32
CA LEU A 286 -20.47 16.94 9.60
C LEU A 286 -21.79 17.50 10.16
N GLN A 287 -21.91 17.66 11.48
CA GLN A 287 -23.07 18.29 12.10
C GLN A 287 -23.21 19.74 11.65
N ALA A 288 -22.09 20.50 11.60
CA ALA A 288 -22.11 21.87 11.09
C ALA A 288 -22.51 21.94 9.61
N SER A 289 -21.99 21.02 8.76
CA SER A 289 -22.38 20.96 7.35
C SER A 289 -23.84 20.53 7.14
N ALA A 290 -24.37 19.67 8.02
CA ALA A 290 -25.76 19.29 8.01
C ALA A 290 -26.67 20.46 8.38
N ALA A 291 -26.29 21.22 9.40
CA ALA A 291 -27.04 22.44 9.84
C ALA A 291 -27.05 23.54 8.76
N SER A 292 -25.99 23.63 7.94
CA SER A 292 -25.92 24.57 6.82
C SER A 292 -26.57 24.08 5.52
N GLY A 293 -27.12 22.85 5.49
CA GLY A 293 -27.75 22.27 4.31
C GLY A 293 -26.80 21.72 3.24
N HIS A 294 -25.48 21.72 3.51
CA HIS A 294 -24.43 21.25 2.57
C HIS A 294 -23.77 19.95 3.04
N LEU A 295 -24.59 18.99 3.46
CA LEU A 295 -24.11 17.71 4.00
C LEU A 295 -23.33 16.88 2.96
N ASP A 296 -23.78 16.88 1.71
CA ASP A 296 -23.13 16.20 0.58
C ASP A 296 -21.68 16.68 0.39
N TRP A 297 -21.49 18.00 0.38
CA TRP A 297 -20.16 18.61 0.29
C TRP A 297 -19.30 18.28 1.52
N GLY A 298 -19.88 18.40 2.73
CA GLY A 298 -19.20 18.09 3.99
C GLY A 298 -18.69 16.64 4.05
N LEU A 299 -19.52 15.69 3.61
CA LEU A 299 -19.16 14.27 3.54
C LEU A 299 -18.01 14.01 2.54
N ARG A 300 -18.07 14.61 1.35
CA ARG A 300 -17.04 14.50 0.32
C ARG A 300 -15.72 15.10 0.79
N GLN A 301 -15.75 16.31 1.34
CA GLN A 301 -14.56 17.00 1.85
C GLN A 301 -13.90 16.23 3.00
N LEU A 302 -14.70 15.68 3.91
CA LEU A 302 -14.18 14.86 5.01
C LEU A 302 -13.57 13.55 4.49
N ALA A 303 -14.16 12.90 3.51
CA ALA A 303 -13.62 11.71 2.88
C ALA A 303 -12.23 11.97 2.28
N ASP A 304 -12.09 13.06 1.53
CA ASP A 304 -10.81 13.48 0.92
C ASP A 304 -9.76 13.81 1.98
N HIS A 305 -10.16 14.54 3.03
CA HIS A 305 -9.27 14.88 4.13
C HIS A 305 -8.75 13.63 4.87
N LEU A 306 -9.61 12.65 5.15
CA LEU A 306 -9.21 11.40 5.78
C LEU A 306 -8.28 10.58 4.90
N GLU A 307 -8.51 10.55 3.59
CA GLU A 307 -7.66 9.88 2.61
C GLU A 307 -6.28 10.55 2.52
N HIS A 308 -6.22 11.89 2.44
CA HIS A 308 -4.98 12.65 2.45
C HIS A 308 -4.18 12.49 3.76
N ARG A 309 -4.83 12.56 4.89
CA ARG A 309 -4.16 12.33 6.20
C ARG A 309 -3.53 10.94 6.27
N ARG A 310 -4.21 9.94 5.72
CA ARG A 310 -3.73 8.57 5.70
C ARG A 310 -2.49 8.42 4.82
N THR A 311 -2.54 8.95 3.61
CA THR A 311 -1.40 8.90 2.67
C THR A 311 -0.20 9.67 3.22
N GLN A 312 -0.40 10.83 3.85
CA GLN A 312 0.66 11.61 4.48
C GLN A 312 1.31 10.86 5.66
N ARG A 313 0.53 10.18 6.51
CA ARG A 313 1.10 9.39 7.62
C ARG A 313 1.95 8.23 7.10
N ALA A 314 1.46 7.51 6.11
CA ALA A 314 2.22 6.44 5.48
C ALA A 314 3.52 6.95 4.84
N ARG A 315 3.48 8.15 4.22
CA ARG A 315 4.68 8.81 3.67
C ARG A 315 5.67 9.18 4.78
N ARG A 316 5.21 9.84 5.86
CA ARG A 316 6.07 10.24 6.99
C ARG A 316 6.72 9.03 7.67
N LEU A 317 5.95 8.00 7.99
CA LEU A 317 6.47 6.78 8.62
C LEU A 317 7.56 6.15 7.76
N ARG A 318 7.32 6.05 6.45
CA ARG A 318 8.31 5.53 5.50
C ARG A 318 9.59 6.38 5.48
N THR A 319 9.46 7.70 5.46
CA THR A 319 10.59 8.63 5.48
C THR A 319 11.42 8.47 6.75
N VAL A 320 10.77 8.38 7.92
CA VAL A 320 11.45 8.17 9.21
C VAL A 320 12.17 6.82 9.24
N VAL A 321 11.53 5.74 8.78
CA VAL A 321 12.17 4.41 8.70
C VAL A 321 13.39 4.43 7.79
N LEU A 322 13.32 5.15 6.66
CA LEU A 322 14.46 5.29 5.74
C LEU A 322 15.63 6.02 6.38
N TYR A 323 15.39 7.21 6.94
CA TYR A 323 16.46 7.97 7.58
C TYR A 323 17.03 7.23 8.78
N GLY A 324 16.18 6.52 9.55
CA GLY A 324 16.64 5.65 10.63
C GLY A 324 17.58 4.55 10.12
N LEU A 325 17.22 3.91 9.01
CA LEU A 325 18.08 2.86 8.42
C LEU A 325 19.40 3.42 7.88
N TYR A 326 19.39 4.60 7.22
CA TYR A 326 20.62 5.27 6.80
C TYR A 326 21.49 5.64 8.00
N GLY A 327 20.89 6.08 9.12
CA GLY A 327 21.60 6.37 10.35
C GLY A 327 22.31 5.15 10.93
N VAL A 328 21.64 3.99 10.94
CA VAL A 328 22.21 2.71 11.38
C VAL A 328 23.37 2.29 10.47
N ILE A 329 23.19 2.38 9.13
CA ILE A 329 24.25 2.08 8.17
C ILE A 329 25.46 2.99 8.39
N SER A 330 25.26 4.28 8.55
CA SER A 330 26.33 5.25 8.80
C SER A 330 27.09 4.94 10.09
N LEU A 331 26.37 4.54 11.15
CA LEU A 331 26.98 4.14 12.42
C LEU A 331 27.87 2.90 12.27
N ILE A 332 27.42 1.90 11.54
CA ILE A 332 28.20 0.68 11.26
C ILE A 332 29.47 1.03 10.51
N VAL A 333 29.37 1.85 9.45
CA VAL A 333 30.55 2.30 8.67
C VAL A 333 31.52 3.07 9.54
N PHE A 334 31.01 3.98 10.37
CA PHE A 334 31.84 4.77 11.31
C PHE A 334 32.62 3.87 12.27
N TRP A 335 31.95 2.91 12.92
CA TRP A 335 32.60 1.95 13.81
C TRP A 335 33.67 1.11 13.10
N PHE A 336 33.40 0.74 11.86
CA PHE A 336 34.34 -0.02 11.07
C PHE A 336 35.60 0.80 10.72
N VAL A 337 35.44 2.06 10.32
CA VAL A 337 36.55 2.97 10.04
C VAL A 337 37.40 3.22 11.29
N VAL A 338 36.79 3.44 12.44
CA VAL A 338 37.48 3.61 13.72
C VAL A 338 38.29 2.36 14.06
N ALA A 339 37.73 1.17 13.92
CA ALA A 339 38.40 -0.08 14.24
C ALA A 339 39.60 -0.38 13.34
N PHE A 340 39.63 0.15 12.11
CA PHE A 340 40.80 0.05 11.21
C PHE A 340 41.83 1.13 11.43
N LEU A 341 41.43 2.37 11.78
CA LEU A 341 42.36 3.47 12.01
C LEU A 341 43.06 3.40 13.37
N LEU A 342 42.41 2.88 14.38
CA LEU A 342 42.92 2.85 15.76
C LEU A 342 44.24 2.02 15.88
N PRO A 343 44.38 0.81 15.29
CA PRO A 343 45.62 0.06 15.29
C PRO A 343 46.76 0.79 14.55
N LEU A 344 46.45 1.45 13.42
CA LEU A 344 47.45 2.20 12.67
C LEU A 344 48.03 3.38 13.50
N ILE A 345 47.16 4.10 14.21
CA ILE A 345 47.55 5.19 15.09
C ILE A 345 48.39 4.65 16.26
N MET A 346 48.02 3.53 16.89
CA MET A 346 48.78 2.93 17.97
C MET A 346 50.20 2.49 17.49
N LEU A 347 50.28 1.90 16.32
CA LEU A 347 51.56 1.43 15.75
C LEU A 347 52.48 2.62 15.46
N THR A 348 51.99 3.76 14.98
CA THR A 348 52.80 4.97 14.77
C THR A 348 53.28 5.57 16.08
N VAL A 349 52.47 5.54 17.13
CA VAL A 349 52.83 6.04 18.47
C VAL A 349 53.89 5.13 19.12
N THR A 350 53.76 3.79 19.03
CA THR A 350 54.76 2.88 19.60
C THR A 350 56.11 2.99 18.88
N LEU A 351 56.14 3.09 17.56
CA LEU A 351 57.36 3.29 16.81
C LEU A 351 58.04 4.63 17.12
N SER A 352 57.29 5.69 17.31
CA SER A 352 57.86 7.01 17.70
C SER A 352 58.40 7.04 19.13
N GLN A 353 57.95 6.16 20.02
CA GLN A 353 58.51 6.03 21.37
C GLN A 353 59.82 5.21 21.39
N GLU A 354 59.95 4.21 20.52
CA GLU A 354 61.20 3.43 20.39
C GLU A 354 62.33 4.24 19.75
N GLU A 355 62.00 5.23 18.91
CA GLU A 355 63.05 6.09 18.28
C GLU A 355 63.57 7.17 19.21
N ILE A 356 62.92 7.44 20.35
CA ILE A 356 63.28 8.45 21.36
C ILE A 356 63.99 7.80 22.58
N ALA A 357 63.94 6.47 22.74
CA ALA A 357 64.56 5.69 23.82
C ALA A 357 65.92 5.11 23.40
#